data_8905e7ddc2dd94268da22a30a5896293
#
_entry.id   8905e7ddc2dd94268da22a30a5896293
#
_cell.length_a   1.000
_cell.length_b   1.000
_cell.length_c   1.000
_cell.angle_alpha   90.00
_cell.angle_beta   90.00
_cell.angle_gamma   90.00
#
_symmetry.space_group_name_H-M   'P 1'
#
loop_
_entity.id
_entity.type
_entity.pdbx_description
1 polymer ?
#
loop_
_entity_poly.entity_id
_entity_poly.type
_entity_poly.pdbx_seq_one_letter_code
_entity_poly.pdbx_strand_id
1 'polypeptide(L)'
;DWIVWNKESFPKLLRHLPNRQHLKGLRSVLHPLSSLTEVNEGVKRFHVGTREWAFRKFDDWVQTQLDSKVYVLSGGAGVGKTGIMSMLAQKSEVIAVHFCRHDDSDKRSPARAICSIAYQLAEALPAYREMILSVGVDEQTIPDLFRMLLKSPLSKLAYEGPRRVILIDALDECEHNGRNEFLQCIREHFLELPPWLALFMTTRPEVNIMRPLSKFKPVSLEADSDENMADLTIYIRDTLQGRLPDADVDAGTKVLVDKSGGVFIYARYAVERLQMQKHVTLTELDDFPDGLADFYGDQFKRMLEISGPSPAPMEITSALDDAFDVYLGQSTATTLVETLLNS
;
A
#
# COMPACT_ATOMS: atom_id res chain seq x y z
N ASP A 1 4.75 -8.66 -23.53
CA ASP A 1 5.44 -7.47 -24.09
C ASP A 1 5.25 -6.21 -23.23
N TRP A 2 4.22 -6.13 -22.40
CA TRP A 2 3.96 -5.01 -21.49
C TRP A 2 4.97 -4.92 -20.33
N ILE A 3 5.44 -6.05 -19.81
CA ILE A 3 6.44 -6.16 -18.73
C ILE A 3 7.83 -5.72 -19.19
N VAL A 4 8.18 -5.90 -20.48
CA VAL A 4 9.50 -5.55 -21.03
C VAL A 4 9.63 -4.04 -21.25
N TRP A 5 8.53 -3.36 -21.60
CA TRP A 5 8.52 -1.92 -21.88
C TRP A 5 8.81 -1.06 -20.64
N ASN A 6 8.38 -1.50 -19.46
CA ASN A 6 8.47 -0.74 -18.21
C ASN A 6 9.87 -0.74 -17.53
N LYS A 7 10.72 -1.75 -17.77
CA LYS A 7 12.08 -1.77 -17.16
C LYS A 7 13.02 -0.70 -17.72
N GLU A 8 12.74 -0.19 -18.93
CA GLU A 8 13.59 0.80 -19.60
C GLU A 8 13.04 2.23 -19.58
N SER A 9 11.76 2.43 -19.34
CA SER A 9 11.10 3.73 -19.54
C SER A 9 11.22 4.67 -18.35
N PHE A 10 11.18 4.18 -17.12
CA PHE A 10 11.29 5.00 -15.91
C PHE A 10 12.67 5.68 -15.76
N PRO A 11 13.81 4.99 -16.04
CA PRO A 11 15.11 5.66 -16.06
C PRO A 11 15.32 6.61 -17.25
N LYS A 12 14.60 6.44 -18.36
CA LYS A 12 14.75 7.30 -19.56
C LYS A 12 14.05 8.64 -19.40
N LEU A 13 12.90 8.70 -18.70
CA LEU A 13 12.23 9.97 -18.38
C LEU A 13 13.12 10.90 -17.53
N LEU A 14 13.93 10.33 -16.65
CA LEU A 14 14.85 11.09 -15.80
C LEU A 14 16.09 11.65 -16.54
N ARG A 15 16.40 11.17 -17.77
CA ARG A 15 17.62 11.57 -18.51
C ARG A 15 17.49 12.86 -19.32
N HIS A 16 16.28 13.39 -19.54
CA HIS A 16 16.05 14.54 -20.41
C HIS A 16 15.56 15.81 -19.71
N LEU A 17 15.76 15.95 -18.38
CA LEU A 17 15.35 17.16 -17.67
C LEU A 17 16.43 18.25 -17.76
N PRO A 18 16.16 19.39 -18.43
CA PRO A 18 16.94 20.59 -18.22
C PRO A 18 16.72 21.09 -16.78
N ASN A 19 17.81 21.33 -16.08
CA ASN A 19 17.84 21.96 -14.76
C ASN A 19 17.99 21.04 -13.53
N ARG A 20 18.98 20.14 -13.56
CA ARG A 20 19.39 19.34 -12.40
C ARG A 20 19.75 20.19 -11.16
N GLN A 21 20.12 21.45 -11.33
CA GLN A 21 20.54 22.32 -10.23
C GLN A 21 19.34 22.76 -9.36
N HIS A 22 18.20 23.11 -9.96
CA HIS A 22 16.98 23.46 -9.24
C HIS A 22 16.43 22.26 -8.46
N LEU A 23 16.42 21.08 -9.04
CA LEU A 23 16.00 19.85 -8.34
C LEU A 23 16.93 19.49 -7.18
N LYS A 24 18.24 19.72 -7.30
CA LYS A 24 19.18 19.53 -6.19
C LYS A 24 18.89 20.52 -5.05
N GLY A 25 18.62 21.79 -5.36
CA GLY A 25 18.21 22.80 -4.38
C GLY A 25 16.92 22.39 -3.67
N LEU A 26 15.87 22.01 -4.41
CA LEU A 26 14.61 21.54 -3.83
C LEU A 26 14.80 20.29 -2.97
N ARG A 27 15.65 19.36 -3.39
CA ARG A 27 15.93 18.15 -2.61
C ARG A 27 16.55 18.46 -1.25
N SER A 28 17.43 19.47 -1.19
CA SER A 28 18.04 19.90 0.08
C SER A 28 17.09 20.65 1.02
N VAL A 29 15.99 21.19 0.51
CA VAL A 29 14.96 21.89 1.30
C VAL A 29 13.82 20.96 1.69
N LEU A 30 13.30 20.20 0.72
CA LEU A 30 12.13 19.35 0.94
C LEU A 30 12.47 17.98 1.56
N HIS A 31 13.74 17.57 1.47
CA HIS A 31 14.21 16.25 1.95
C HIS A 31 13.26 15.10 1.57
N PRO A 32 12.95 14.89 0.28
CA PRO A 32 11.94 13.93 -0.15
C PRO A 32 12.31 12.50 0.20
N LEU A 33 11.30 11.73 0.59
CA LEU A 33 11.43 10.28 0.80
C LEU A 33 11.34 9.56 -0.54
N SER A 34 12.11 8.48 -0.68
CA SER A 34 12.02 7.61 -1.85
C SER A 34 10.97 6.53 -1.62
N SER A 35 10.08 6.36 -2.58
CA SER A 35 9.12 5.26 -2.62
C SER A 35 9.55 4.12 -3.56
N LEU A 36 10.77 4.19 -4.11
CA LEU A 36 11.26 3.22 -5.10
C LEU A 36 11.41 1.81 -4.52
N THR A 37 11.81 1.71 -3.26
CA THR A 37 11.97 0.40 -2.60
C THR A 37 10.63 -0.31 -2.48
N GLU A 38 9.60 0.37 -1.97
CA GLU A 38 8.25 -0.17 -1.82
C GLU A 38 7.64 -0.56 -3.17
N VAL A 39 7.76 0.31 -4.17
CA VAL A 39 7.29 0.01 -5.53
C VAL A 39 8.00 -1.23 -6.08
N ASN A 40 9.34 -1.28 -6.03
CA ASN A 40 10.11 -2.40 -6.58
C ASN A 40 9.82 -3.71 -5.86
N GLU A 41 9.70 -3.68 -4.54
CA GLU A 41 9.34 -4.87 -3.75
C GLU A 41 7.92 -5.33 -4.04
N GLY A 42 6.96 -4.41 -4.11
CA GLY A 42 5.58 -4.73 -4.44
C GLY A 42 5.45 -5.34 -5.82
N VAL A 43 6.14 -4.77 -6.83
CA VAL A 43 6.17 -5.31 -8.19
C VAL A 43 6.80 -6.69 -8.27
N LYS A 44 7.92 -6.92 -7.55
CA LYS A 44 8.56 -8.25 -7.51
C LYS A 44 7.66 -9.33 -6.91
N ARG A 45 6.84 -8.94 -5.93
CA ARG A 45 5.93 -9.86 -5.22
C ARG A 45 4.59 -10.01 -5.93
N PHE A 46 4.30 -9.16 -6.91
CA PHE A 46 3.03 -9.16 -7.61
C PHE A 46 2.93 -10.37 -8.54
N HIS A 47 1.81 -11.09 -8.46
CA HIS A 47 1.53 -12.23 -9.33
C HIS A 47 0.76 -11.79 -10.56
N VAL A 48 1.34 -12.05 -11.74
CA VAL A 48 0.75 -11.69 -13.03
C VAL A 48 -0.58 -12.43 -13.23
N GLY A 49 -1.57 -11.72 -13.78
CA GLY A 49 -2.91 -12.27 -14.00
C GLY A 49 -3.87 -12.03 -12.83
N THR A 50 -3.38 -11.49 -11.70
CA THR A 50 -4.25 -11.06 -10.58
C THR A 50 -4.52 -9.56 -10.63
N ARG A 51 -5.57 -9.09 -9.95
CA ARG A 51 -5.94 -7.66 -9.79
C ARG A 51 -6.24 -6.90 -11.09
N GLU A 52 -6.43 -7.58 -12.20
CA GLU A 52 -6.79 -6.97 -13.48
C GLU A 52 -8.07 -6.12 -13.40
N TRP A 53 -9.03 -6.56 -12.59
CA TRP A 53 -10.26 -5.82 -12.32
C TRP A 53 -10.00 -4.47 -11.61
N ALA A 54 -9.03 -4.42 -10.68
CA ALA A 54 -8.67 -3.20 -9.96
C ALA A 54 -7.97 -2.20 -10.90
N PHE A 55 -7.12 -2.69 -11.80
CA PHE A 55 -6.46 -1.85 -12.79
C PHE A 55 -7.45 -1.29 -13.80
N ARG A 56 -8.41 -2.09 -14.27
CA ARG A 56 -9.50 -1.59 -15.13
C ARG A 56 -10.33 -0.52 -14.44
N LYS A 57 -10.75 -0.75 -13.17
CA LYS A 57 -11.49 0.27 -12.39
C LYS A 57 -10.68 1.56 -12.22
N PHE A 58 -9.36 1.47 -12.04
CA PHE A 58 -8.48 2.65 -12.00
C PHE A 58 -8.47 3.38 -13.36
N ASP A 59 -8.26 2.67 -14.46
CA ASP A 59 -8.20 3.26 -15.80
C ASP A 59 -9.53 3.94 -16.18
N ASP A 60 -10.65 3.30 -15.91
CA ASP A 60 -11.98 3.86 -16.10
C ASP A 60 -12.18 5.13 -15.27
N TRP A 61 -11.77 5.11 -14.00
CA TRP A 61 -11.88 6.28 -13.12
C TRP A 61 -10.99 7.44 -13.56
N VAL A 62 -9.79 7.18 -14.06
CA VAL A 62 -8.90 8.24 -14.59
C VAL A 62 -9.48 8.85 -15.85
N GLN A 63 -10.06 8.04 -16.75
CA GLN A 63 -10.58 8.49 -18.04
C GLN A 63 -11.93 9.20 -17.94
N THR A 64 -12.82 8.73 -17.06
CA THR A 64 -14.22 9.19 -17.01
C THR A 64 -14.41 10.52 -16.31
N GLN A 65 -13.45 11.29 -15.94
CA GLN A 65 -13.53 12.67 -15.38
C GLN A 65 -14.80 13.01 -14.49
N LEU A 66 -15.76 12.08 -14.35
CA LEU A 66 -17.14 12.44 -14.10
C LEU A 66 -17.52 12.60 -12.63
N ASP A 67 -16.96 11.84 -11.65
CA ASP A 67 -17.65 11.83 -10.36
C ASP A 67 -16.78 12.09 -9.13
N SER A 68 -15.50 11.83 -9.16
CA SER A 68 -14.65 12.11 -8.00
C SER A 68 -13.20 12.32 -8.38
N LYS A 69 -12.61 13.39 -7.81
CA LYS A 69 -11.16 13.61 -7.84
C LYS A 69 -10.42 12.70 -6.87
N VAL A 70 -11.15 12.03 -6.00
CA VAL A 70 -10.60 11.20 -4.93
C VAL A 70 -11.20 9.81 -5.02
N TYR A 71 -10.35 8.81 -5.16
CA TYR A 71 -10.70 7.40 -5.09
C TYR A 71 -10.11 6.80 -3.80
N VAL A 72 -10.94 6.18 -3.01
CA VAL A 72 -10.54 5.53 -1.76
C VAL A 72 -10.78 4.04 -1.88
N LEU A 73 -9.71 3.24 -1.84
CA LEU A 73 -9.78 1.78 -1.77
C LEU A 73 -9.57 1.36 -0.31
N SER A 74 -10.62 0.87 0.30
CA SER A 74 -10.62 0.38 1.68
C SER A 74 -10.54 -1.13 1.70
N GLY A 75 -9.83 -1.71 2.65
CA GLY A 75 -9.79 -3.18 2.81
C GLY A 75 -8.98 -3.62 4.01
N GLY A 76 -9.25 -4.82 4.51
CA GLY A 76 -8.57 -5.41 5.65
C GLY A 76 -7.05 -5.53 5.48
N ALA A 77 -6.37 -5.88 6.58
CA ALA A 77 -4.94 -6.18 6.52
C ALA A 77 -4.68 -7.39 5.61
N GLY A 78 -3.57 -7.36 4.86
CA GLY A 78 -3.13 -8.52 4.06
C GLY A 78 -3.94 -8.83 2.80
N VAL A 79 -4.99 -8.07 2.46
CA VAL A 79 -5.80 -8.29 1.24
C VAL A 79 -5.10 -7.84 -0.06
N GLY A 80 -3.89 -7.23 0.02
CA GLY A 80 -3.07 -6.90 -1.15
C GLY A 80 -3.18 -5.47 -1.68
N LYS A 81 -3.66 -4.49 -0.89
CA LYS A 81 -3.76 -3.06 -1.28
C LYS A 81 -2.42 -2.49 -1.76
N THR A 82 -1.35 -2.69 -1.01
CA THR A 82 0.01 -2.21 -1.35
C THR A 82 0.54 -2.82 -2.65
N GLY A 83 0.19 -4.08 -2.96
CA GLY A 83 0.52 -4.68 -4.25
C GLY A 83 -0.17 -3.96 -5.41
N ILE A 84 -1.45 -3.63 -5.27
CA ILE A 84 -2.19 -2.81 -6.25
C ILE A 84 -1.50 -1.45 -6.41
N MET A 85 -1.19 -0.76 -5.30
CA MET A 85 -0.53 0.56 -5.33
C MET A 85 0.82 0.54 -6.02
N SER A 86 1.63 -0.49 -5.77
CA SER A 86 2.95 -0.64 -6.40
C SER A 86 2.86 -0.83 -7.91
N MET A 87 1.84 -1.55 -8.39
CA MET A 87 1.58 -1.71 -9.83
C MET A 87 1.04 -0.43 -10.45
N LEU A 88 0.09 0.26 -9.78
CA LEU A 88 -0.44 1.55 -10.24
C LEU A 88 0.65 2.63 -10.32
N ALA A 89 1.64 2.60 -9.40
CA ALA A 89 2.75 3.55 -9.39
C ALA A 89 3.60 3.52 -10.67
N GLN A 90 3.48 2.48 -11.50
CA GLN A 90 4.17 2.37 -12.78
C GLN A 90 3.39 2.96 -13.95
N LYS A 91 2.13 3.36 -13.76
CA LYS A 91 1.30 3.94 -14.81
C LYS A 91 1.73 5.38 -15.13
N SER A 92 1.65 5.76 -16.41
CA SER A 92 2.07 7.09 -16.90
C SER A 92 1.26 8.25 -16.33
N GLU A 93 0.04 8.00 -15.90
CA GLU A 93 -0.86 8.96 -15.26
C GLU A 93 -0.42 9.33 -13.85
N VAL A 94 0.32 8.45 -13.19
CA VAL A 94 0.80 8.65 -11.81
C VAL A 94 2.05 9.52 -11.82
N ILE A 95 1.99 10.64 -11.12
CA ILE A 95 3.08 11.63 -11.05
C ILE A 95 3.68 11.80 -9.65
N ALA A 96 3.05 11.25 -8.63
CA ALA A 96 3.60 11.18 -7.29
C ALA A 96 3.04 9.97 -6.53
N VAL A 97 3.86 9.39 -5.66
CA VAL A 97 3.47 8.28 -4.79
C VAL A 97 4.09 8.43 -3.41
N HIS A 98 3.30 8.13 -2.36
CA HIS A 98 3.77 8.04 -0.99
C HIS A 98 3.20 6.78 -0.34
N PHE A 99 4.09 6.03 0.35
CA PHE A 99 3.71 4.88 1.18
C PHE A 99 3.84 5.30 2.64
N CYS A 100 2.71 5.41 3.33
CA CYS A 100 2.72 5.62 4.78
C CYS A 100 3.16 4.33 5.48
N ARG A 101 3.89 4.47 6.59
CA ARG A 101 4.33 3.34 7.40
C ARG A 101 4.39 3.78 8.86
N HIS A 102 3.67 3.11 9.74
CA HIS A 102 3.62 3.42 11.16
C HIS A 102 4.97 3.15 11.87
N ASP A 103 5.73 2.15 11.42
CA ASP A 103 7.05 1.75 11.93
C ASP A 103 8.21 2.65 11.44
N ASP A 104 7.95 3.61 10.54
CA ASP A 104 8.91 4.57 10.02
C ASP A 104 8.45 6.00 10.33
N SER A 105 9.13 6.66 11.27
CA SER A 105 8.78 8.01 11.71
C SER A 105 8.72 9.04 10.59
N ASP A 106 9.55 8.90 9.56
CA ASP A 106 9.54 9.78 8.40
C ASP A 106 8.36 9.48 7.48
N LYS A 107 8.07 8.20 7.20
CA LYS A 107 6.99 7.79 6.29
C LYS A 107 5.60 7.98 6.87
N ARG A 108 5.43 7.94 8.20
CA ARG A 108 4.16 8.29 8.85
C ARG A 108 3.95 9.80 9.00
N SER A 109 4.98 10.62 8.77
CA SER A 109 4.91 12.08 8.95
C SER A 109 4.14 12.77 7.83
N PRO A 110 3.02 13.46 8.11
CA PRO A 110 2.28 14.25 7.13
C PRO A 110 3.12 15.31 6.43
N ALA A 111 4.02 15.98 7.16
CA ALA A 111 4.93 16.98 6.60
C ALA A 111 5.86 16.35 5.55
N ARG A 112 6.45 15.20 5.87
CA ARG A 112 7.36 14.48 4.97
C ARG A 112 6.61 13.96 3.74
N ALA A 113 5.38 13.49 3.91
CA ALA A 113 4.51 13.07 2.81
C ALA A 113 4.24 14.23 1.84
N ILE A 114 3.82 15.39 2.34
CA ILE A 114 3.55 16.59 1.53
C ILE A 114 4.82 17.05 0.79
N CYS A 115 5.96 17.14 1.48
CA CYS A 115 7.24 17.52 0.89
C CYS A 115 7.69 16.54 -0.20
N SER A 116 7.51 15.22 0.02
CA SER A 116 7.87 14.18 -0.95
C SER A 116 6.98 14.22 -2.19
N ILE A 117 5.67 14.43 -2.02
CA ILE A 117 4.73 14.61 -3.12
C ILE A 117 5.08 15.88 -3.91
N ALA A 118 5.33 17.01 -3.23
CA ALA A 118 5.71 18.26 -3.89
C ALA A 118 7.01 18.11 -4.71
N TYR A 119 8.00 17.39 -4.18
CA TYR A 119 9.23 17.12 -4.92
C TYR A 119 8.98 16.31 -6.19
N GLN A 120 8.18 15.23 -6.12
CA GLN A 120 7.83 14.41 -7.28
C GLN A 120 7.02 15.21 -8.32
N LEU A 121 6.10 16.06 -7.87
CA LEU A 121 5.41 17.00 -8.76
C LEU A 121 6.39 17.96 -9.45
N ALA A 122 7.41 18.44 -8.74
CA ALA A 122 8.44 19.30 -9.33
C ALA A 122 9.35 18.55 -10.33
N GLU A 123 9.54 17.25 -10.15
CA GLU A 123 10.21 16.41 -11.15
C GLU A 123 9.35 16.27 -12.42
N ALA A 124 8.05 16.05 -12.27
CA ALA A 124 7.12 15.80 -13.36
C ALA A 124 6.66 17.07 -14.10
N LEU A 125 6.58 18.21 -13.41
CA LEU A 125 5.97 19.45 -13.89
C LEU A 125 6.96 20.63 -13.78
N PRO A 126 7.73 20.95 -14.84
CA PRO A 126 8.73 22.02 -14.82
C PRO A 126 8.18 23.40 -14.38
N ALA A 127 7.00 23.79 -14.87
CA ALA A 127 6.39 25.06 -14.50
C ALA A 127 5.99 25.12 -13.00
N TYR A 128 5.52 24.02 -12.43
CA TYR A 128 5.27 23.90 -10.99
C TYR A 128 6.57 24.01 -10.17
N ARG A 129 7.62 23.35 -10.63
CA ARG A 129 8.95 23.41 -10.00
C ARG A 129 9.40 24.85 -9.78
N GLU A 130 9.33 25.69 -10.82
CA GLU A 130 9.75 27.09 -10.72
C GLU A 130 8.93 27.88 -9.68
N MET A 131 7.66 27.52 -9.49
CA MET A 131 6.78 28.19 -8.52
C MET A 131 7.16 27.87 -7.06
N ILE A 132 7.81 26.74 -6.78
CA ILE A 132 8.14 26.31 -5.41
C ILE A 132 9.60 26.50 -5.03
N LEU A 133 10.45 27.00 -5.92
CA LEU A 133 11.90 27.18 -5.66
C LEU A 133 12.22 28.05 -4.45
N SER A 134 11.37 29.02 -4.12
CA SER A 134 11.56 29.98 -3.03
C SER A 134 10.74 29.63 -1.77
N VAL A 135 10.08 28.48 -1.72
CA VAL A 135 9.24 28.09 -0.59
C VAL A 135 10.10 27.51 0.53
N GLY A 136 10.10 28.15 1.70
CA GLY A 136 10.68 27.59 2.92
C GLY A 136 9.69 26.64 3.60
N VAL A 137 10.19 25.57 4.20
CA VAL A 137 9.37 24.52 4.83
C VAL A 137 9.60 24.37 6.33
N ASP A 138 10.57 25.10 6.89
CA ASP A 138 10.91 25.02 8.32
C ASP A 138 9.80 25.63 9.18
N GLU A 139 9.50 24.98 10.30
CA GLU A 139 8.53 25.44 11.31
C GLU A 139 7.09 25.67 10.80
N GLN A 140 6.72 25.07 9.65
CA GLN A 140 5.38 25.21 9.09
C GLN A 140 4.41 24.18 9.67
N THR A 141 3.15 24.60 9.83
CA THR A 141 2.06 23.67 10.15
C THR A 141 1.71 22.80 8.94
N ILE A 142 1.08 21.65 9.17
CA ILE A 142 0.65 20.76 8.06
C ILE A 142 -0.29 21.45 7.07
N PRO A 143 -1.31 22.23 7.52
CA PRO A 143 -2.14 23.03 6.60
C PRO A 143 -1.34 24.09 5.82
N ASP A 144 -0.34 24.71 6.42
CA ASP A 144 0.50 25.71 5.73
C ASP A 144 1.37 25.04 4.67
N LEU A 145 2.01 23.92 4.99
CA LEU A 145 2.78 23.15 4.00
C LEU A 145 1.89 22.72 2.82
N PHE A 146 0.70 22.21 3.09
CA PHE A 146 -0.24 21.83 2.03
C PHE A 146 -0.62 23.04 1.16
N ARG A 147 -0.92 24.17 1.79
CA ARG A 147 -1.27 25.40 1.08
C ARG A 147 -0.10 25.94 0.24
N MET A 148 1.10 25.99 0.80
CA MET A 148 2.27 26.61 0.17
C MET A 148 2.87 25.73 -0.91
N LEU A 149 2.94 24.43 -0.70
CA LEU A 149 3.55 23.49 -1.64
C LEU A 149 2.56 22.94 -2.66
N LEU A 150 1.30 22.75 -2.33
CA LEU A 150 0.33 22.12 -3.24
C LEU A 150 -0.72 23.11 -3.72
N LYS A 151 -1.55 23.67 -2.83
CA LYS A 151 -2.73 24.44 -3.24
C LYS A 151 -2.37 25.70 -4.03
N SER A 152 -1.54 26.57 -3.49
CA SER A 152 -1.23 27.86 -4.10
C SER A 152 -0.48 27.76 -5.43
N PRO A 153 0.58 26.93 -5.58
CA PRO A 153 1.25 26.81 -6.88
C PRO A 153 0.43 26.06 -7.92
N LEU A 154 -0.23 24.94 -7.53
CA LEU A 154 -1.03 24.16 -8.48
C LEU A 154 -2.25 24.90 -9.01
N SER A 155 -2.89 25.75 -8.20
CA SER A 155 -4.03 26.56 -8.64
C SER A 155 -3.65 27.62 -9.69
N LYS A 156 -2.38 28.01 -9.75
CA LYS A 156 -1.84 28.98 -10.73
C LYS A 156 -1.25 28.31 -11.96
N LEU A 157 -1.09 27.00 -11.92
CA LEU A 157 -0.49 26.25 -13.02
C LEU A 157 -1.49 26.06 -14.15
N ALA A 158 -1.20 26.62 -15.30
CA ALA A 158 -1.89 26.32 -16.55
C ALA A 158 -1.44 24.91 -17.01
N TYR A 159 -2.38 23.96 -17.00
CA TYR A 159 -2.12 22.59 -17.41
C TYR A 159 -3.27 22.10 -18.32
N GLU A 160 -2.92 21.78 -19.56
CA GLU A 160 -3.86 21.33 -20.60
C GLU A 160 -3.69 19.83 -20.94
N GLY A 161 -2.88 19.12 -20.14
CA GLY A 161 -2.61 17.69 -20.34
C GLY A 161 -3.70 16.78 -19.75
N PRO A 162 -3.52 15.46 -19.88
CA PRO A 162 -4.44 14.48 -19.33
C PRO A 162 -4.44 14.52 -17.80
N ARG A 163 -5.48 13.94 -17.19
CA ARG A 163 -5.60 13.80 -15.75
C ARG A 163 -4.36 13.12 -15.17
N ARG A 164 -3.87 13.65 -14.05
CA ARG A 164 -2.72 13.12 -13.30
C ARG A 164 -3.14 12.65 -11.93
N VAL A 165 -2.46 11.63 -11.43
CA VAL A 165 -2.82 10.97 -10.18
C VAL A 165 -1.68 11.03 -9.18
N ILE A 166 -2.01 11.37 -7.93
CA ILE A 166 -1.18 11.15 -6.76
C ILE A 166 -1.67 9.86 -6.11
N LEU A 167 -0.75 8.98 -5.72
CA LEU A 167 -1.05 7.78 -4.95
C LEU A 167 -0.61 7.94 -3.50
N ILE A 168 -1.47 7.54 -2.54
CA ILE A 168 -1.12 7.46 -1.12
C ILE A 168 -1.53 6.07 -0.61
N ASP A 169 -0.55 5.24 -0.25
CA ASP A 169 -0.80 3.92 0.33
C ASP A 169 -0.87 3.99 1.84
N ALA A 170 -1.76 3.19 2.44
CA ALA A 170 -1.92 3.01 3.88
C ALA A 170 -2.09 4.35 4.65
N LEU A 171 -3.07 5.18 4.23
CA LEU A 171 -3.32 6.49 4.86
C LEU A 171 -3.61 6.39 6.36
N ASP A 172 -4.18 5.28 6.83
CA ASP A 172 -4.38 4.95 8.25
C ASP A 172 -3.05 4.97 9.04
N GLU A 173 -1.94 4.58 8.42
CA GLU A 173 -0.62 4.55 9.05
C GLU A 173 0.06 5.92 9.15
N CYS A 174 -0.55 6.99 8.64
CA CYS A 174 -0.08 8.37 8.74
C CYS A 174 -0.57 9.07 10.02
N GLU A 175 -0.87 8.32 11.05
CA GLU A 175 -1.36 8.82 12.33
C GLU A 175 -0.20 9.14 13.29
N HIS A 176 -0.31 10.26 14.01
CA HIS A 176 0.60 10.63 15.09
C HIS A 176 -0.20 11.15 16.29
N ASN A 177 0.04 10.59 17.48
CA ASN A 177 -0.64 10.97 18.74
C ASN A 177 -2.19 10.94 18.63
N GLY A 178 -2.75 9.91 18.00
CA GLY A 178 -4.20 9.75 17.84
C GLY A 178 -4.83 10.70 16.83
N ARG A 179 -4.03 11.38 15.98
CA ARG A 179 -4.50 12.32 14.96
C ARG A 179 -3.85 12.05 13.61
N ASN A 180 -4.68 11.95 12.59
CA ASN A 180 -4.23 11.89 11.21
C ASN A 180 -4.44 13.26 10.55
N GLU A 181 -3.46 14.15 10.71
CA GLU A 181 -3.50 15.51 10.14
C GLU A 181 -3.45 15.49 8.62
N PHE A 182 -2.82 14.48 8.01
CA PHE A 182 -2.79 14.35 6.57
C PHE A 182 -4.17 14.03 5.99
N LEU A 183 -4.89 13.09 6.63
CA LEU A 183 -6.29 12.81 6.31
C LEU A 183 -7.15 14.08 6.41
N GLN A 184 -6.91 14.89 7.45
CA GLN A 184 -7.65 16.13 7.67
C GLN A 184 -7.41 17.14 6.54
N CYS A 185 -6.15 17.34 6.14
CA CYS A 185 -5.78 18.20 5.00
C CYS A 185 -6.40 17.69 3.67
N ILE A 186 -6.36 16.38 3.42
CA ILE A 186 -6.97 15.79 2.23
C ILE A 186 -8.48 16.05 2.24
N ARG A 187 -9.14 15.75 3.35
CA ARG A 187 -10.59 15.96 3.49
C ARG A 187 -11.00 17.41 3.25
N GLU A 188 -10.25 18.37 3.76
CA GLU A 188 -10.64 19.78 3.73
C GLU A 188 -10.24 20.47 2.43
N HIS A 189 -9.07 20.15 1.89
CA HIS A 189 -8.44 20.96 0.86
C HIS A 189 -8.19 20.26 -0.48
N PHE A 190 -8.22 18.93 -0.57
CA PHE A 190 -7.84 18.27 -1.82
C PHE A 190 -8.80 18.59 -2.97
N LEU A 191 -10.10 18.75 -2.69
CA LEU A 191 -11.07 19.11 -3.73
C LEU A 191 -10.87 20.52 -4.30
N GLU A 192 -10.14 21.39 -3.61
CA GLU A 192 -9.80 22.74 -4.06
C GLU A 192 -8.62 22.77 -5.05
N LEU A 193 -7.86 21.66 -5.17
CA LEU A 193 -6.80 21.52 -6.18
C LEU A 193 -7.39 21.50 -7.61
N PRO A 194 -6.58 21.73 -8.64
CA PRO A 194 -7.08 21.74 -10.03
C PRO A 194 -7.78 20.44 -10.45
N PRO A 195 -8.75 20.50 -11.36
CA PRO A 195 -9.55 19.32 -11.76
C PRO A 195 -8.74 18.23 -12.47
N TRP A 196 -7.62 18.59 -13.10
CA TRP A 196 -6.73 17.63 -13.75
C TRP A 196 -5.91 16.79 -12.77
N LEU A 197 -5.86 17.16 -11.48
CA LEU A 197 -5.13 16.42 -10.45
C LEU A 197 -6.11 15.60 -9.60
N ALA A 198 -5.88 14.32 -9.51
CA ALA A 198 -6.67 13.36 -8.78
C ALA A 198 -5.84 12.64 -7.70
N LEU A 199 -6.52 12.05 -6.72
CA LEU A 199 -5.92 11.30 -5.63
C LEU A 199 -6.52 9.91 -5.57
N PHE A 200 -5.68 8.90 -5.63
CA PHE A 200 -6.04 7.52 -5.30
C PHE A 200 -5.34 7.14 -3.99
N MET A 201 -6.10 6.66 -3.02
CA MET A 201 -5.55 6.27 -1.73
C MET A 201 -6.07 4.92 -1.26
N THR A 202 -5.26 4.24 -0.47
CA THR A 202 -5.67 3.04 0.25
C THR A 202 -5.71 3.28 1.75
N THR A 203 -6.55 2.52 2.45
CA THR A 203 -6.68 2.56 3.91
C THR A 203 -7.26 1.27 4.46
N ARG A 204 -7.16 1.07 5.77
CA ARG A 204 -7.95 0.07 6.48
C ARG A 204 -9.36 0.62 6.76
N PRO A 205 -10.38 -0.25 6.95
CA PRO A 205 -11.75 0.16 7.20
C PRO A 205 -12.00 0.59 8.66
N GLU A 206 -11.10 1.38 9.23
CA GLU A 206 -11.19 1.88 10.60
C GLU A 206 -12.19 3.04 10.70
N VAL A 207 -12.99 3.07 11.75
CA VAL A 207 -14.11 4.03 11.91
C VAL A 207 -13.63 5.48 11.92
N ASN A 208 -12.48 5.75 12.61
CA ASN A 208 -11.84 7.07 12.70
C ASN A 208 -11.34 7.57 11.33
N ILE A 209 -11.02 6.68 10.40
CA ILE A 209 -10.57 6.97 9.03
C ILE A 209 -11.76 7.00 8.06
N MET A 210 -12.63 5.99 8.12
CA MET A 210 -13.74 5.85 7.17
C MET A 210 -14.79 6.95 7.31
N ARG A 211 -15.09 7.38 8.55
CA ARG A 211 -16.06 8.44 8.80
C ARG A 211 -15.68 9.77 8.13
N PRO A 212 -14.47 10.32 8.27
CA PRO A 212 -14.01 11.48 7.51
C PRO A 212 -13.99 11.29 5.99
N LEU A 213 -13.72 10.08 5.49
CA LEU A 213 -13.64 9.76 4.07
C LEU A 213 -15.00 9.42 3.42
N SER A 214 -16.08 9.32 4.20
CA SER A 214 -17.40 8.89 3.70
C SER A 214 -17.91 9.72 2.52
N LYS A 215 -17.59 11.02 2.47
CA LYS A 215 -17.97 11.91 1.36
C LYS A 215 -17.36 11.51 0.01
N PHE A 216 -16.27 10.76 0.00
CA PHE A 216 -15.59 10.26 -1.20
C PHE A 216 -16.11 8.88 -1.66
N LYS A 217 -17.12 8.32 -0.94
CA LYS A 217 -17.72 7.02 -1.26
C LYS A 217 -16.66 5.91 -1.41
N PRO A 218 -15.96 5.54 -0.33
CA PRO A 218 -14.93 4.51 -0.38
C PRO A 218 -15.42 3.21 -1.03
N VAL A 219 -14.57 2.61 -1.85
CA VAL A 219 -14.80 1.28 -2.44
C VAL A 219 -14.12 0.25 -1.57
N SER A 220 -14.86 -0.78 -1.18
CA SER A 220 -14.31 -1.85 -0.35
C SER A 220 -13.65 -2.93 -1.19
N LEU A 221 -12.50 -3.41 -0.72
CA LEU A 221 -11.82 -4.60 -1.16
C LEU A 221 -12.04 -5.66 -0.08
N GLU A 222 -13.14 -6.41 -0.23
CA GLU A 222 -13.49 -7.47 0.71
C GLU A 222 -12.67 -8.73 0.42
N ALA A 223 -12.25 -9.40 1.51
CA ALA A 223 -11.47 -10.63 1.40
C ALA A 223 -12.25 -11.76 0.69
N ASP A 224 -13.55 -11.83 0.93
CA ASP A 224 -14.47 -12.85 0.40
C ASP A 224 -15.16 -12.44 -0.92
N SER A 225 -14.79 -11.30 -1.53
CA SER A 225 -15.36 -10.93 -2.83
C SER A 225 -14.97 -11.90 -3.94
N ASP A 226 -15.86 -12.10 -4.90
CA ASP A 226 -15.64 -13.02 -6.03
C ASP A 226 -14.36 -12.70 -6.79
N GLU A 227 -14.08 -11.42 -7.02
CA GLU A 227 -12.86 -10.98 -7.71
C GLU A 227 -11.61 -11.31 -6.92
N ASN A 228 -11.64 -11.12 -5.58
CA ASN A 228 -10.49 -11.41 -4.72
C ASN A 228 -10.25 -12.93 -4.63
N MET A 229 -11.31 -13.71 -4.49
CA MET A 229 -11.22 -15.18 -4.44
C MET A 229 -10.74 -15.77 -5.77
N ALA A 230 -11.16 -15.20 -6.91
CA ALA A 230 -10.65 -15.58 -8.22
C ALA A 230 -9.14 -15.34 -8.37
N ASP A 231 -8.69 -14.16 -7.93
CA ASP A 231 -7.25 -13.79 -7.92
C ASP A 231 -6.42 -14.74 -7.04
N LEU A 232 -6.91 -15.07 -5.86
CA LEU A 232 -6.27 -16.05 -4.97
C LEU A 232 -6.20 -17.45 -5.61
N THR A 233 -7.27 -17.85 -6.27
CA THR A 233 -7.32 -19.12 -7.00
C THR A 233 -6.25 -19.20 -8.08
N ILE A 234 -6.08 -18.13 -8.87
CA ILE A 234 -5.01 -18.04 -9.88
C ILE A 234 -3.64 -18.15 -9.21
N TYR A 235 -3.39 -17.34 -8.17
CA TYR A 235 -2.10 -17.29 -7.49
C TYR A 235 -1.69 -18.65 -6.90
N ILE A 236 -2.62 -19.32 -6.19
CA ILE A 236 -2.36 -20.60 -5.55
C ILE A 236 -2.23 -21.71 -6.58
N ARG A 237 -3.12 -21.75 -7.58
CA ARG A 237 -3.09 -22.77 -8.66
C ARG A 237 -1.75 -22.75 -9.39
N ASP A 238 -1.30 -21.58 -9.84
CA ASP A 238 -0.03 -21.45 -10.56
C ASP A 238 1.17 -21.93 -9.72
N THR A 239 1.08 -21.77 -8.40
CA THR A 239 2.11 -22.27 -7.48
C THR A 239 2.09 -23.79 -7.34
N LEU A 240 0.89 -24.40 -7.31
CA LEU A 240 0.74 -25.85 -7.14
C LEU A 240 1.05 -26.64 -8.42
N GLN A 241 0.96 -25.98 -9.59
CA GLN A 241 1.32 -26.61 -10.86
C GLN A 241 2.77 -27.08 -10.84
N GLY A 242 2.97 -28.36 -11.25
CA GLY A 242 4.29 -29.01 -11.23
C GLY A 242 4.81 -29.42 -9.84
N ARG A 243 4.04 -29.21 -8.76
CA ARG A 243 4.34 -29.65 -7.40
C ARG A 243 3.39 -30.73 -6.90
N LEU A 244 2.13 -30.64 -7.31
CA LEU A 244 1.13 -31.70 -7.15
C LEU A 244 0.94 -32.45 -8.47
N PRO A 245 0.46 -33.74 -8.43
CA PRO A 245 -0.08 -34.37 -9.61
C PRO A 245 -1.20 -33.55 -10.24
N ASP A 246 -1.27 -33.47 -11.57
CA ASP A 246 -2.25 -32.63 -12.27
C ASP A 246 -3.70 -32.91 -11.83
N ALA A 247 -4.02 -34.14 -11.48
CA ALA A 247 -5.34 -34.51 -10.97
C ALA A 247 -5.70 -33.92 -9.61
N ASP A 248 -4.68 -33.54 -8.81
CA ASP A 248 -4.84 -33.04 -7.44
C ASP A 248 -4.72 -31.50 -7.32
N VAL A 249 -4.29 -30.82 -8.39
CA VAL A 249 -4.07 -29.35 -8.38
C VAL A 249 -5.34 -28.61 -8.02
N ASP A 250 -6.48 -28.96 -8.59
CA ASP A 250 -7.76 -28.29 -8.32
C ASP A 250 -8.21 -28.49 -6.87
N ALA A 251 -8.08 -29.72 -6.36
CA ALA A 251 -8.41 -30.02 -4.97
C ALA A 251 -7.49 -29.29 -3.99
N GLY A 252 -6.18 -29.30 -4.22
CA GLY A 252 -5.19 -28.58 -3.41
C GLY A 252 -5.37 -27.05 -3.47
N THR A 253 -5.71 -26.52 -4.64
CA THR A 253 -6.04 -25.09 -4.78
C THR A 253 -7.21 -24.72 -3.91
N LYS A 254 -8.30 -25.51 -3.96
CA LYS A 254 -9.47 -25.26 -3.12
C LYS A 254 -9.14 -25.27 -1.64
N VAL A 255 -8.38 -26.26 -1.16
CA VAL A 255 -7.97 -26.37 0.25
C VAL A 255 -7.25 -25.08 0.70
N LEU A 256 -6.25 -24.61 -0.04
CA LEU A 256 -5.49 -23.43 0.35
C LEU A 256 -6.28 -22.13 0.19
N VAL A 257 -7.16 -22.02 -0.80
CA VAL A 257 -8.06 -20.86 -0.94
C VAL A 257 -9.01 -20.79 0.24
N ASP A 258 -9.66 -21.90 0.62
CA ASP A 258 -10.57 -21.95 1.76
C ASP A 258 -9.82 -21.58 3.07
N LYS A 259 -8.64 -22.16 3.30
CA LYS A 259 -7.79 -21.86 4.46
C LYS A 259 -7.28 -20.41 4.49
N SER A 260 -7.12 -19.76 3.35
CA SER A 260 -6.64 -18.37 3.31
C SER A 260 -7.67 -17.36 3.83
N GLY A 261 -8.95 -17.72 3.86
CA GLY A 261 -10.02 -16.80 4.20
C GLY A 261 -10.05 -15.54 3.34
N GLY A 262 -9.58 -15.62 2.09
CA GLY A 262 -9.50 -14.47 1.19
C GLY A 262 -8.29 -13.55 1.40
N VAL A 263 -7.31 -13.93 2.22
CA VAL A 263 -6.21 -13.06 2.61
C VAL A 263 -4.92 -13.40 1.87
N PHE A 264 -4.44 -12.50 1.04
CA PHE A 264 -3.24 -12.69 0.20
C PHE A 264 -1.95 -12.94 1.00
N ILE A 265 -1.79 -12.32 2.16
CA ILE A 265 -0.60 -12.54 2.98
C ILE A 265 -0.50 -14.00 3.46
N TYR A 266 -1.65 -14.63 3.76
CA TYR A 266 -1.70 -16.06 4.08
C TYR A 266 -1.33 -16.92 2.86
N ALA A 267 -1.95 -16.64 1.72
CA ALA A 267 -1.65 -17.37 0.48
C ALA A 267 -0.17 -17.27 0.10
N ARG A 268 0.44 -16.09 0.26
CA ARG A 268 1.88 -15.90 0.06
C ARG A 268 2.72 -16.77 1.00
N TYR A 269 2.37 -16.79 2.28
CA TYR A 269 3.04 -17.68 3.24
C TYR A 269 2.95 -19.15 2.83
N ALA A 270 1.75 -19.61 2.47
CA ALA A 270 1.56 -20.98 2.00
C ALA A 270 2.44 -21.28 0.79
N VAL A 271 2.46 -20.37 -0.19
CA VAL A 271 3.29 -20.46 -1.39
C VAL A 271 4.79 -20.50 -1.04
N GLU A 272 5.28 -19.61 -0.19
CA GLU A 272 6.69 -19.56 0.24
C GLU A 272 7.10 -20.87 0.93
N ARG A 273 6.23 -21.43 1.79
CA ARG A 273 6.47 -22.73 2.44
C ARG A 273 6.53 -23.88 1.42
N LEU A 274 5.62 -23.89 0.44
CA LEU A 274 5.59 -24.88 -0.62
C LEU A 274 6.77 -24.79 -1.59
N GLN A 275 7.31 -23.59 -1.82
CA GLN A 275 8.49 -23.40 -2.68
C GLN A 275 9.74 -24.10 -2.17
N MET A 276 9.82 -24.39 -0.88
CA MET A 276 10.93 -25.16 -0.29
C MET A 276 10.81 -26.67 -0.52
N GLN A 277 9.67 -27.16 -1.04
CA GLN A 277 9.39 -28.56 -1.27
C GLN A 277 9.31 -28.84 -2.78
N LYS A 278 9.90 -29.96 -3.24
CA LYS A 278 9.84 -30.35 -4.65
C LYS A 278 8.52 -31.05 -5.02
N HIS A 279 7.97 -31.80 -4.08
CA HIS A 279 6.72 -32.53 -4.23
C HIS A 279 5.90 -32.29 -2.97
N VAL A 280 4.62 -32.13 -3.15
CA VAL A 280 3.63 -31.87 -2.09
C VAL A 280 2.51 -32.88 -2.23
N THR A 281 1.87 -33.25 -1.15
CA THR A 281 0.69 -34.11 -1.12
C THR A 281 -0.53 -33.34 -0.64
N LEU A 282 -1.75 -33.77 -0.98
CA LEU A 282 -2.97 -33.15 -0.47
C LEU A 282 -3.03 -33.14 1.06
N THR A 283 -2.57 -34.23 1.68
CA THR A 283 -2.54 -34.34 3.16
C THR A 283 -1.67 -33.25 3.79
N GLU A 284 -0.50 -32.92 3.19
CA GLU A 284 0.36 -31.85 3.68
C GLU A 284 -0.29 -30.46 3.54
N LEU A 285 -1.19 -30.25 2.57
CA LEU A 285 -1.97 -29.03 2.45
C LEU A 285 -3.05 -28.92 3.54
N ASP A 286 -3.63 -30.03 3.95
CA ASP A 286 -4.58 -30.06 5.07
C ASP A 286 -3.93 -29.68 6.41
N ASP A 287 -2.62 -29.92 6.57
CA ASP A 287 -1.85 -29.54 7.77
C ASP A 287 -1.50 -28.05 7.85
N PHE A 288 -1.83 -27.24 6.83
CA PHE A 288 -1.65 -25.80 6.92
C PHE A 288 -2.65 -25.18 7.91
N PRO A 289 -2.26 -24.13 8.65
CA PRO A 289 -3.13 -23.46 9.61
C PRO A 289 -4.38 -22.89 8.94
N ASP A 290 -5.49 -22.80 9.68
CA ASP A 290 -6.75 -22.25 9.19
C ASP A 290 -6.81 -20.73 9.41
N GLY A 291 -6.36 -19.97 8.40
CA GLY A 291 -6.34 -18.51 8.43
C GLY A 291 -5.14 -17.89 9.12
N LEU A 292 -5.14 -16.55 9.20
CA LEU A 292 -4.02 -15.78 9.74
C LEU A 292 -3.83 -15.95 11.25
N ALA A 293 -4.91 -16.11 12.01
CA ALA A 293 -4.83 -16.23 13.46
C ALA A 293 -4.04 -17.49 13.88
N ASP A 294 -4.40 -18.64 13.28
CA ASP A 294 -3.70 -19.91 13.55
C ASP A 294 -2.26 -19.87 13.02
N PHE A 295 -2.06 -19.23 11.85
CA PHE A 295 -0.73 -19.02 11.29
C PHE A 295 0.20 -18.27 12.25
N TYR A 296 -0.24 -17.12 12.76
CA TYR A 296 0.57 -16.36 13.72
C TYR A 296 0.73 -17.10 15.05
N GLY A 297 -0.31 -17.77 15.54
CA GLY A 297 -0.24 -18.62 16.71
C GLY A 297 0.86 -19.67 16.59
N ASP A 298 0.97 -20.33 15.45
CA ASP A 298 2.04 -21.31 15.20
C ASP A 298 3.42 -20.67 15.10
N GLN A 299 3.54 -19.49 14.48
CA GLN A 299 4.82 -18.76 14.44
C GLN A 299 5.28 -18.37 15.85
N PHE A 300 4.39 -17.89 16.70
CA PHE A 300 4.72 -17.54 18.08
C PHE A 300 5.12 -18.74 18.91
N LYS A 301 4.41 -19.86 18.81
CA LYS A 301 4.81 -21.10 19.49
C LYS A 301 6.23 -21.50 19.12
N ARG A 302 6.58 -21.46 17.84
CA ARG A 302 7.94 -21.78 17.36
C ARG A 302 8.98 -20.80 17.86
N MET A 303 8.68 -19.49 17.92
CA MET A 303 9.60 -18.49 18.47
C MET A 303 9.86 -18.74 19.97
N LEU A 304 8.82 -19.08 20.74
CA LEU A 304 8.96 -19.43 22.16
C LEU A 304 9.79 -20.71 22.36
N GLU A 305 9.61 -21.72 21.51
CA GLU A 305 10.39 -22.97 21.57
C GLU A 305 11.88 -22.76 21.27
N ILE A 306 12.21 -21.85 20.33
CA ILE A 306 13.60 -21.55 19.93
C ILE A 306 14.29 -20.66 20.97
N SER A 307 13.57 -19.76 21.62
CA SER A 307 14.14 -18.81 22.60
C SER A 307 14.44 -19.38 23.97
N GLY A 308 14.02 -20.65 24.28
CA GLY A 308 14.20 -21.28 25.59
C GLY A 308 13.38 -20.62 26.72
N PRO A 309 13.43 -21.11 27.97
CA PRO A 309 12.62 -20.56 29.03
C PRO A 309 13.19 -19.23 29.52
N SER A 310 12.82 -18.15 28.90
CA SER A 310 12.76 -16.77 29.38
C SER A 310 13.19 -15.70 28.36
N PRO A 311 12.29 -15.12 27.61
CA PRO A 311 12.19 -13.68 27.58
C PRO A 311 11.19 -13.24 28.66
N ALA A 312 11.44 -12.07 29.28
CA ALA A 312 10.49 -11.52 30.24
C ALA A 312 9.13 -11.28 29.56
N PRO A 313 7.98 -11.51 30.23
CA PRO A 313 6.66 -11.35 29.63
C PRO A 313 6.44 -9.99 28.91
N MET A 314 7.14 -8.95 29.34
CA MET A 314 7.09 -7.60 28.77
C MET A 314 7.79 -7.46 27.41
N GLU A 315 8.82 -8.27 27.10
CA GLU A 315 9.49 -8.24 25.79
C GLU A 315 8.71 -9.02 24.75
N ILE A 316 8.01 -10.07 25.18
CA ILE A 316 7.12 -10.86 24.33
C ILE A 316 5.88 -10.02 23.96
N THR A 317 5.28 -9.31 24.92
CA THR A 317 4.13 -8.43 24.66
C THR A 317 4.50 -7.29 23.72
N SER A 318 5.67 -6.68 23.87
CA SER A 318 6.12 -5.60 22.98
C SER A 318 6.36 -6.10 21.54
N ALA A 319 7.02 -7.25 21.37
CA ALA A 319 7.24 -7.85 20.05
C ALA A 319 5.94 -8.37 19.41
N LEU A 320 4.97 -8.80 20.24
CA LEU A 320 3.64 -9.20 19.83
C LEU A 320 2.78 -7.99 19.45
N ASP A 321 2.78 -6.93 20.25
CA ASP A 321 2.07 -5.70 19.97
C ASP A 321 2.59 -5.07 18.65
N ASP A 322 3.91 -5.01 18.46
CA ASP A 322 4.52 -4.53 17.24
C ASP A 322 4.15 -5.39 16.00
N ALA A 323 4.11 -6.72 16.14
CA ALA A 323 3.73 -7.62 15.06
C ALA A 323 2.22 -7.64 14.79
N PHE A 324 1.39 -7.51 15.83
CA PHE A 324 -0.07 -7.57 15.73
C PHE A 324 -0.69 -6.22 15.34
N ASP A 325 -0.19 -5.11 15.86
CA ASP A 325 -0.62 -3.77 15.44
C ASP A 325 -0.36 -3.55 13.95
N VAL A 326 0.72 -4.13 13.43
CA VAL A 326 1.07 -4.09 12.00
C VAL A 326 0.08 -4.87 11.14
N TYR A 327 -0.44 -6.01 11.61
CA TYR A 327 -1.11 -6.97 10.73
C TYR A 327 -2.61 -7.18 11.00
N LEU A 328 -3.11 -6.97 12.22
CA LEU A 328 -4.47 -7.36 12.60
C LEU A 328 -5.38 -6.22 13.09
N GLY A 329 -4.83 -5.04 13.45
CA GLY A 329 -5.55 -3.97 14.12
C GLY A 329 -5.74 -4.24 15.62
N GLN A 330 -5.74 -3.19 16.45
CA GLN A 330 -5.68 -3.25 17.92
C GLN A 330 -6.74 -4.15 18.59
N SER A 331 -7.97 -4.22 18.07
CA SER A 331 -9.03 -5.02 18.71
C SER A 331 -8.84 -6.52 18.59
N THR A 332 -8.28 -6.99 17.48
CA THR A 332 -8.02 -8.41 17.23
C THR A 332 -6.74 -8.88 17.93
N ALA A 333 -5.73 -8.01 18.00
CA ALA A 333 -4.49 -8.24 18.70
C ALA A 333 -4.74 -8.45 20.20
N THR A 334 -5.50 -7.56 20.85
CA THR A 334 -5.83 -7.65 22.28
C THR A 334 -6.54 -8.97 22.61
N THR A 335 -7.53 -9.39 21.82
CA THR A 335 -8.27 -10.64 22.03
C THR A 335 -7.38 -11.86 21.88
N LEU A 336 -6.42 -11.85 20.94
CA LEU A 336 -5.52 -12.97 20.72
C LEU A 336 -4.44 -13.08 21.81
N VAL A 337 -3.90 -11.94 22.24
CA VAL A 337 -2.95 -11.87 23.38
C VAL A 337 -3.62 -12.35 24.67
N GLU A 338 -4.85 -11.93 24.95
CA GLU A 338 -5.63 -12.40 26.10
C GLU A 338 -5.90 -13.91 26.03
N THR A 339 -6.18 -14.45 24.84
CA THR A 339 -6.41 -15.89 24.63
C THR A 339 -5.12 -16.68 24.84
N LEU A 340 -3.97 -16.17 24.37
CA LEU A 340 -2.65 -16.82 24.53
C LEU A 340 -2.10 -16.74 25.95
N LEU A 341 -2.38 -15.66 26.70
CA LEU A 341 -1.97 -15.53 28.10
C LEU A 341 -2.84 -16.36 29.06
N ASN A 342 -4.05 -16.76 28.64
CA ASN A 342 -4.98 -17.57 29.45
C ASN A 342 -4.98 -19.06 29.05
N SER A 343 -4.18 -19.48 28.09
CA SER A 343 -3.95 -20.89 27.69
C SER A 343 -2.63 -21.40 28.22
#